data_682eb74b6c9c9ee0268072431da28bcc
#
_entry.id   682eb74b6c9c9ee0268072431da28bcc
#
_cell.length_a   1.000
_cell.length_b   1.000
_cell.length_c   1.000
_cell.angle_alpha   90.00
_cell.angle_beta   90.00
_cell.angle_gamma   90.00
#
_symmetry.space_group_name_H-M   'P 1'
#
loop_
_entity.id
_entity.type
_entity.pdbx_description
1 polymer ?
#
loop_
_entity_poly.entity_id
_entity_poly.type
_entity_poly.pdbx_seq_one_letter_code
_entity_poly.pdbx_strand_id
1 'polypeptide(L)'
;MSDESKTDTSTTSIDLGRRKILEAASAGVVAASLGGVVTAAHASTRTVPAKTLRWGVVGTGGIANLMLPRIKEADGAVPAAVSSRRMETAKEFAGKHGLEHAFDSWRKMLDSDVIDAVYIATPTSVREEIAVAAARAGKHVLGEKPFASLDSVQRIVAACRENGVGFMDGTHFPHMERTGRVVESTETTGRPWSLDSAFQFGLRNKNNIRLNPELEPYGAIGDAGWYNMRAAVEYMPDDVELVAADAYMTRDEDTGGCNAAAGVLRFND
;
A
#
# COMPACT_ATOMS: atom_id res chain seq x y z
N MET A 1 22.64 12.28 49.28
CA MET A 1 21.25 12.51 48.85
C MET A 1 21.26 12.43 47.33
N SER A 2 20.98 11.25 46.83
CA SER A 2 21.00 10.86 45.41
C SER A 2 19.54 10.70 44.98
N ASP A 3 19.15 11.50 44.00
CA ASP A 3 17.83 11.47 43.40
C ASP A 3 17.90 10.60 42.16
N GLU A 4 17.32 9.41 42.25
CA GLU A 4 17.19 8.49 41.11
C GLU A 4 15.90 8.82 40.38
N SER A 5 16.00 9.47 39.21
CA SER A 5 14.88 9.61 38.30
C SER A 5 14.61 8.29 37.57
N LYS A 6 13.55 7.60 37.97
CA LYS A 6 13.01 6.44 37.23
C LYS A 6 12.39 6.90 35.92
N THR A 7 12.98 6.53 34.82
CA THR A 7 12.35 6.58 33.50
C THR A 7 11.42 5.39 33.36
N ASP A 8 10.12 5.68 33.35
CA ASP A 8 9.07 4.71 33.06
C ASP A 8 9.04 4.42 31.55
N THR A 9 9.55 3.27 31.14
CA THR A 9 9.43 2.76 29.78
C THR A 9 8.25 1.79 29.73
N SER A 10 7.03 2.32 29.58
CA SER A 10 5.87 1.50 29.24
C SER A 10 5.97 1.05 27.77
N THR A 11 6.52 -0.14 27.56
CA THR A 11 6.51 -0.82 26.28
C THR A 11 5.11 -1.35 26.01
N THR A 12 4.34 -0.65 25.22
CA THR A 12 3.06 -1.17 24.72
C THR A 12 3.37 -2.20 23.64
N SER A 13 3.24 -3.48 23.95
CA SER A 13 3.37 -4.56 22.99
C SER A 13 2.23 -4.49 21.98
N ILE A 14 2.54 -4.16 20.75
CA ILE A 14 1.58 -4.18 19.65
C ILE A 14 1.53 -5.62 19.11
N ASP A 15 0.54 -6.39 19.53
CA ASP A 15 0.22 -7.71 18.98
C ASP A 15 -0.39 -7.54 17.59
N LEU A 16 0.46 -7.50 16.57
CA LEU A 16 0.10 -7.40 15.16
C LEU A 16 0.38 -8.73 14.46
N GLY A 17 -0.27 -9.80 14.90
CA GLY A 17 -0.24 -11.06 14.15
C GLY A 17 -0.80 -10.86 12.72
N ARG A 18 -0.01 -11.26 11.71
CA ARG A 18 -0.35 -11.25 10.26
C ARG A 18 -1.75 -11.80 9.99
N ARG A 19 -2.15 -12.81 10.75
CA ARG A 19 -3.48 -13.45 10.70
C ARG A 19 -4.62 -12.49 11.04
N LYS A 20 -4.46 -11.59 12.02
CA LYS A 20 -5.50 -10.62 12.40
C LYS A 20 -5.74 -9.56 11.34
N ILE A 21 -4.73 -9.21 10.53
CA ILE A 21 -4.88 -8.26 9.41
C ILE A 21 -5.59 -8.95 8.24
N LEU A 22 -5.28 -10.23 7.97
CA LEU A 22 -5.91 -11.01 6.89
C LEU A 22 -7.32 -11.50 7.26
N GLU A 23 -7.56 -11.92 8.49
CA GLU A 23 -8.90 -12.29 8.99
C GLU A 23 -9.86 -11.11 8.99
N ALA A 24 -9.35 -9.91 9.22
CA ALA A 24 -10.14 -8.70 9.11
C ALA A 24 -10.54 -8.36 7.66
N ALA A 25 -9.84 -8.88 6.66
CA ALA A 25 -10.17 -8.69 5.24
C ALA A 25 -11.13 -9.76 4.68
N SER A 26 -11.26 -10.92 5.36
CA SER A 26 -12.02 -12.08 4.87
C SER A 26 -13.32 -12.39 5.64
N ALA A 27 -13.63 -11.67 6.73
CA ALA A 27 -14.82 -11.93 7.56
C ALA A 27 -16.13 -11.38 6.93
N GLY A 28 -16.48 -11.91 5.78
CA GLY A 28 -17.76 -11.68 5.10
C GLY A 28 -18.52 -12.99 4.76
N VAL A 29 -18.17 -14.14 5.39
CA VAL A 29 -18.92 -15.38 5.18
C VAL A 29 -19.14 -16.06 6.53
N VAL A 30 -20.40 -16.17 6.91
CA VAL A 30 -20.90 -16.96 8.06
C VAL A 30 -20.61 -18.43 7.80
N ALA A 31 -19.81 -19.08 8.64
CA ALA A 31 -19.62 -20.52 8.64
C ALA A 31 -20.37 -21.16 9.80
N ALA A 32 -21.33 -22.01 9.48
CA ALA A 32 -21.91 -22.96 10.42
C ALA A 32 -20.98 -24.18 10.53
N SER A 33 -20.66 -24.56 11.77
CA SER A 33 -19.83 -25.70 12.14
C SER A 33 -20.54 -27.03 11.94
N LEU A 34 -19.85 -28.03 11.38
CA LEU A 34 -19.92 -29.46 11.80
C LEU A 34 -18.72 -30.21 11.18
N GLY A 35 -18.07 -31.02 12.00
CA GLY A 35 -16.82 -31.69 11.71
C GLY A 35 -16.86 -32.65 10.51
N GLY A 36 -15.80 -32.64 9.74
CA GLY A 36 -15.57 -33.56 8.63
C GLY A 36 -14.23 -33.28 7.96
N VAL A 37 -13.52 -34.32 7.67
CA VAL A 37 -12.23 -34.41 6.99
C VAL A 37 -12.09 -33.38 5.88
N VAL A 38 -11.09 -32.48 5.98
CA VAL A 38 -10.77 -31.52 4.93
C VAL A 38 -10.03 -32.22 3.80
N THR A 39 -10.75 -32.72 2.83
CA THR A 39 -10.23 -32.96 1.48
C THR A 39 -10.10 -31.56 0.83
N ALA A 40 -8.93 -31.25 0.31
CA ALA A 40 -8.69 -30.02 -0.46
C ALA A 40 -9.66 -29.95 -1.64
N ALA A 41 -10.81 -29.33 -1.43
CA ALA A 41 -11.72 -28.95 -2.49
C ALA A 41 -11.07 -27.76 -3.21
N HIS A 42 -10.62 -27.98 -4.44
CA HIS A 42 -10.37 -26.90 -5.39
C HIS A 42 -11.66 -26.05 -5.42
N ALA A 43 -11.57 -24.86 -4.86
CA ALA A 43 -12.67 -23.91 -4.92
C ALA A 43 -12.91 -23.62 -6.41
N SER A 44 -13.98 -24.22 -6.93
CA SER A 44 -14.54 -23.83 -8.22
C SER A 44 -14.87 -22.36 -8.11
N THR A 45 -14.05 -21.52 -8.68
CA THR A 45 -14.28 -20.08 -8.79
C THR A 45 -15.57 -19.91 -9.57
N ARG A 46 -16.63 -19.66 -8.85
CA ARG A 46 -17.87 -19.16 -9.43
C ARG A 46 -17.50 -17.81 -10.05
N THR A 47 -17.27 -17.76 -11.36
CA THR A 47 -17.07 -16.54 -12.12
C THR A 47 -18.37 -15.75 -12.07
N VAL A 48 -18.50 -14.91 -11.04
CA VAL A 48 -19.41 -13.77 -11.11
C VAL A 48 -18.87 -12.93 -12.25
N PRO A 49 -19.65 -12.56 -13.27
CA PRO A 49 -19.20 -11.65 -14.30
C PRO A 49 -18.62 -10.41 -13.61
N ALA A 50 -17.33 -10.18 -13.74
CA ALA A 50 -16.68 -9.07 -13.07
C ALA A 50 -17.34 -7.80 -13.58
N LYS A 51 -18.02 -7.06 -12.68
CA LYS A 51 -18.56 -5.74 -13.01
C LYS A 51 -17.40 -4.89 -13.49
N THR A 52 -17.49 -4.35 -14.69
CA THR A 52 -16.49 -3.41 -15.19
C THR A 52 -16.44 -2.19 -14.27
N LEU A 53 -15.26 -1.90 -13.70
CA LEU A 53 -15.00 -0.76 -12.83
C LEU A 53 -14.43 0.41 -13.65
N ARG A 54 -15.05 1.57 -13.53
CA ARG A 54 -14.56 2.82 -14.10
C ARG A 54 -13.58 3.45 -13.11
N TRP A 55 -12.34 3.68 -13.56
CA TRP A 55 -11.25 4.16 -12.71
C TRP A 55 -11.01 5.66 -12.88
N GLY A 56 -10.92 6.36 -11.77
CA GLY A 56 -10.37 7.71 -11.69
C GLY A 56 -8.93 7.67 -11.20
N VAL A 57 -8.07 8.54 -11.73
CA VAL A 57 -6.69 8.69 -11.28
C VAL A 57 -6.51 10.03 -10.57
N VAL A 58 -6.02 10.01 -9.35
CA VAL A 58 -5.66 11.23 -8.61
C VAL A 58 -4.15 11.45 -8.69
N GLY A 59 -3.76 12.50 -9.41
CA GLY A 59 -2.37 12.81 -9.69
C GLY A 59 -1.94 12.44 -11.11
N THR A 60 -0.98 13.20 -11.65
CA THR A 60 -0.51 13.11 -13.03
C THR A 60 1.01 12.90 -13.10
N GLY A 61 1.61 12.46 -11.98
CA GLY A 61 3.05 12.25 -11.83
C GLY A 61 3.57 11.02 -12.57
N GLY A 62 4.86 10.74 -12.38
CA GLY A 62 5.55 9.62 -13.04
C GLY A 62 4.86 8.27 -12.81
N ILE A 63 4.46 7.99 -11.55
CA ILE A 63 3.82 6.70 -11.23
C ILE A 63 2.44 6.58 -11.86
N ALA A 64 1.65 7.66 -11.93
CA ALA A 64 0.37 7.65 -12.63
C ALA A 64 0.54 7.35 -14.13
N ASN A 65 1.56 7.94 -14.77
CA ASN A 65 1.90 7.67 -16.17
C ASN A 65 2.32 6.21 -16.41
N LEU A 66 3.00 5.59 -15.45
CA LEU A 66 3.45 4.20 -15.52
C LEU A 66 2.30 3.21 -15.32
N MET A 67 1.43 3.50 -14.34
CA MET A 67 0.39 2.56 -13.91
C MET A 67 -0.87 2.60 -14.78
N LEU A 68 -1.20 3.75 -15.37
CA LEU A 68 -2.44 3.86 -16.14
C LEU A 68 -2.53 2.87 -17.33
N PRO A 69 -1.45 2.61 -18.11
CA PRO A 69 -1.48 1.55 -19.10
C PRO A 69 -1.77 0.16 -18.50
N ARG A 70 -1.26 -0.13 -17.30
CA ARG A 70 -1.51 -1.39 -16.59
C ARG A 70 -2.97 -1.53 -16.14
N ILE A 71 -3.57 -0.44 -15.70
CA ILE A 71 -5.01 -0.42 -15.38
C ILE A 71 -5.84 -0.68 -16.64
N LYS A 72 -5.42 -0.16 -17.80
CA LYS A 72 -6.09 -0.43 -19.08
C LYS A 72 -5.99 -1.88 -19.53
N GLU A 73 -4.88 -2.55 -19.21
CA GLU A 73 -4.63 -3.96 -19.56
C GLU A 73 -5.38 -4.93 -18.63
N ALA A 74 -5.86 -4.46 -17.48
CA ALA A 74 -6.51 -5.31 -16.50
C ALA A 74 -7.97 -5.60 -16.91
N ASP A 75 -8.35 -6.87 -16.84
CA ASP A 75 -9.71 -7.29 -17.14
C ASP A 75 -10.74 -6.62 -16.22
N GLY A 76 -11.77 -6.06 -16.82
CA GLY A 76 -12.84 -5.38 -16.07
C GLY A 76 -12.45 -3.98 -15.54
N ALA A 77 -11.32 -3.40 -15.95
CA ALA A 77 -10.92 -2.05 -15.57
C ALA A 77 -10.98 -1.08 -16.77
N VAL A 78 -11.67 0.03 -16.60
CA VAL A 78 -11.78 1.09 -17.62
C VAL A 78 -11.35 2.43 -17.01
N PRO A 79 -10.16 2.95 -17.30
CA PRO A 79 -9.79 4.29 -16.92
C PRO A 79 -10.69 5.32 -17.58
N ALA A 80 -11.40 6.11 -16.77
CA ALA A 80 -12.42 7.07 -17.24
C ALA A 80 -12.02 8.52 -16.96
N ALA A 81 -11.33 8.77 -15.85
CA ALA A 81 -11.10 10.13 -15.37
C ALA A 81 -9.72 10.34 -14.77
N VAL A 82 -9.28 11.59 -14.76
CA VAL A 82 -8.10 12.03 -14.02
C VAL A 82 -8.39 13.35 -13.30
N SER A 83 -7.76 13.52 -12.12
CA SER A 83 -7.73 14.80 -11.44
C SER A 83 -6.31 15.29 -11.17
N SER A 84 -6.13 16.59 -11.29
CA SER A 84 -4.90 17.32 -10.94
C SER A 84 -5.27 18.63 -10.26
N ARG A 85 -4.32 19.27 -9.59
CA ARG A 85 -4.52 20.60 -8.98
C ARG A 85 -4.70 21.73 -10.01
N ARG A 86 -4.38 21.47 -11.28
CA ARG A 86 -4.55 22.40 -12.40
C ARG A 86 -5.27 21.69 -13.52
N MET A 87 -6.29 22.35 -14.07
CA MET A 87 -7.11 21.80 -15.15
C MET A 87 -6.28 21.53 -16.42
N GLU A 88 -5.32 22.40 -16.73
CA GLU A 88 -4.45 22.21 -17.90
C GLU A 88 -3.69 20.89 -17.81
N THR A 89 -3.07 20.63 -16.64
CA THR A 89 -2.33 19.38 -16.39
C THR A 89 -3.24 18.15 -16.43
N ALA A 90 -4.47 18.27 -15.92
CA ALA A 90 -5.46 17.19 -16.00
C ALA A 90 -5.86 16.91 -17.46
N LYS A 91 -6.13 17.94 -18.25
CA LYS A 91 -6.47 17.80 -19.67
C LYS A 91 -5.33 17.24 -20.51
N GLU A 92 -4.09 17.69 -20.26
CA GLU A 92 -2.91 17.16 -20.95
C GLU A 92 -2.75 15.67 -20.67
N PHE A 93 -2.86 15.27 -19.40
CA PHE A 93 -2.78 13.86 -19.02
C PHE A 93 -3.94 13.04 -19.61
N ALA A 94 -5.16 13.57 -19.56
CA ALA A 94 -6.32 12.92 -20.15
C ALA A 94 -6.16 12.72 -21.67
N GLY A 95 -5.71 13.75 -22.39
CA GLY A 95 -5.45 13.66 -23.83
C GLY A 95 -4.35 12.66 -24.17
N LYS A 96 -3.24 12.66 -23.43
CA LYS A 96 -2.14 11.72 -23.60
C LYS A 96 -2.58 10.26 -23.44
N HIS A 97 -3.46 10.00 -22.48
CA HIS A 97 -3.89 8.65 -22.11
C HIS A 97 -5.27 8.27 -22.64
N GLY A 98 -5.96 9.16 -23.38
CA GLY A 98 -7.28 8.91 -23.94
C GLY A 98 -8.35 8.72 -22.87
N LEU A 99 -8.32 9.54 -21.80
CA LEU A 99 -9.37 9.57 -20.77
C LEU A 99 -10.46 10.56 -21.18
N GLU A 100 -11.70 10.20 -20.87
CA GLU A 100 -12.85 11.00 -21.26
C GLU A 100 -13.01 12.26 -20.38
N HIS A 101 -12.66 12.14 -19.08
CA HIS A 101 -12.94 13.18 -18.10
C HIS A 101 -11.65 13.70 -17.44
N ALA A 102 -11.58 15.04 -17.29
CA ALA A 102 -10.50 15.73 -16.58
C ALA A 102 -11.07 16.68 -15.53
N PHE A 103 -10.52 16.65 -14.33
CA PHE A 103 -10.96 17.45 -13.19
C PHE A 103 -9.79 18.26 -12.60
N ASP A 104 -10.06 19.48 -12.17
CA ASP A 104 -9.13 20.37 -11.46
C ASP A 104 -9.10 20.10 -9.93
N SER A 105 -9.95 19.16 -9.48
CA SER A 105 -10.06 18.76 -8.08
C SER A 105 -10.46 17.30 -7.99
N TRP A 106 -9.76 16.56 -7.13
CA TRP A 106 -10.13 15.17 -6.81
C TRP A 106 -11.50 15.10 -6.11
N ARG A 107 -11.90 16.13 -5.35
CA ARG A 107 -13.24 16.20 -4.73
C ARG A 107 -14.33 16.20 -5.81
N LYS A 108 -14.21 17.08 -6.81
CA LYS A 108 -15.15 17.12 -7.92
C LYS A 108 -15.23 15.78 -8.66
N MET A 109 -14.09 15.09 -8.82
CA MET A 109 -14.06 13.78 -9.45
C MET A 109 -14.73 12.72 -8.57
N LEU A 110 -14.52 12.71 -7.26
CA LEU A 110 -15.17 11.79 -6.34
C LEU A 110 -16.68 12.00 -6.23
N ASP A 111 -17.13 13.26 -6.30
CA ASP A 111 -18.54 13.64 -6.28
C ASP A 111 -19.29 13.28 -7.57
N SER A 112 -18.54 12.90 -8.63
CA SER A 112 -19.14 12.52 -9.90
C SER A 112 -19.55 11.05 -9.93
N ASP A 113 -20.43 10.71 -10.89
CA ASP A 113 -20.87 9.35 -11.18
C ASP A 113 -20.03 8.65 -12.28
N VAL A 114 -18.95 9.30 -12.75
CA VAL A 114 -18.14 8.78 -13.86
C VAL A 114 -17.11 7.73 -13.44
N ILE A 115 -16.88 7.53 -12.13
CA ILE A 115 -15.93 6.56 -11.60
C ILE A 115 -16.56 5.66 -10.53
N ASP A 116 -16.09 4.43 -10.43
CA ASP A 116 -16.44 3.43 -9.40
C ASP A 116 -15.26 3.17 -8.44
N ALA A 117 -14.03 3.38 -8.92
CA ALA A 117 -12.80 3.17 -8.18
C ALA A 117 -11.81 4.31 -8.43
N VAL A 118 -10.90 4.52 -7.48
CA VAL A 118 -9.87 5.55 -7.60
C VAL A 118 -8.48 4.97 -7.37
N TYR A 119 -7.55 5.31 -8.25
CA TYR A 119 -6.13 5.11 -8.06
C TYR A 119 -5.48 6.40 -7.56
N ILE A 120 -4.91 6.37 -6.35
CA ILE A 120 -4.35 7.55 -5.69
C ILE A 120 -2.82 7.55 -5.84
N ALA A 121 -2.34 8.34 -6.80
CA ALA A 121 -0.94 8.48 -7.20
C ALA A 121 -0.32 9.80 -6.71
N THR A 122 -0.71 10.24 -5.53
CA THR A 122 -0.25 11.50 -4.89
C THR A 122 0.92 11.25 -3.93
N PRO A 123 1.61 12.31 -3.49
CA PRO A 123 2.52 12.22 -2.35
C PRO A 123 1.85 11.63 -1.11
N THR A 124 2.67 11.01 -0.24
CA THR A 124 2.21 10.31 0.97
C THR A 124 1.42 11.23 1.91
N SER A 125 1.86 12.48 2.07
CA SER A 125 1.26 13.44 3.02
C SER A 125 -0.21 13.77 2.79
N VAL A 126 -0.73 13.61 1.58
CA VAL A 126 -2.13 13.93 1.23
C VAL A 126 -2.98 12.70 0.91
N ARG A 127 -2.38 11.51 0.94
CA ARG A 127 -3.02 10.27 0.47
C ARG A 127 -4.18 9.82 1.35
N GLU A 128 -4.03 9.92 2.67
CA GLU A 128 -5.07 9.53 3.62
C GLU A 128 -6.37 10.31 3.42
N GLU A 129 -6.27 11.64 3.33
CA GLU A 129 -7.43 12.50 3.15
C GLU A 129 -8.23 12.10 1.90
N ILE A 130 -7.52 11.84 0.80
CA ILE A 130 -8.14 11.44 -0.47
C ILE A 130 -8.77 10.05 -0.36
N ALA A 131 -8.07 9.09 0.26
CA ALA A 131 -8.55 7.71 0.40
C ALA A 131 -9.82 7.64 1.27
N VAL A 132 -9.83 8.33 2.40
CA VAL A 132 -11.00 8.40 3.30
C VAL A 132 -12.19 9.09 2.59
N ALA A 133 -11.93 10.17 1.87
CA ALA A 133 -12.98 10.85 1.11
C ALA A 133 -13.53 9.97 -0.02
N ALA A 134 -12.68 9.24 -0.73
CA ALA A 134 -13.09 8.30 -1.77
C ALA A 134 -13.98 7.18 -1.19
N ALA A 135 -13.59 6.60 -0.06
CA ALA A 135 -14.38 5.59 0.62
C ALA A 135 -15.78 6.12 1.01
N ARG A 136 -15.84 7.32 1.59
CA ARG A 136 -17.12 8.00 1.95
C ARG A 136 -17.99 8.32 0.74
N ALA A 137 -17.37 8.56 -0.42
CA ALA A 137 -18.07 8.74 -1.70
C ALA A 137 -18.47 7.40 -2.37
N GLY A 138 -18.30 6.27 -1.68
CA GLY A 138 -18.65 4.94 -2.20
C GLY A 138 -17.73 4.44 -3.31
N LYS A 139 -16.48 4.96 -3.40
CA LYS A 139 -15.50 4.55 -4.41
C LYS A 139 -14.50 3.58 -3.82
N HIS A 140 -14.19 2.48 -4.54
CA HIS A 140 -13.10 1.58 -4.20
C HIS A 140 -11.75 2.31 -4.28
N VAL A 141 -10.79 1.94 -3.43
CA VAL A 141 -9.51 2.65 -3.27
C VAL A 141 -8.33 1.75 -3.58
N LEU A 142 -7.51 2.15 -4.54
CA LEU A 142 -6.14 1.68 -4.73
C LEU A 142 -5.19 2.83 -4.38
N GLY A 143 -4.47 2.73 -3.28
CA GLY A 143 -3.56 3.77 -2.80
C GLY A 143 -2.10 3.41 -3.00
N GLU A 144 -1.30 4.30 -3.61
CA GLU A 144 0.15 4.10 -3.69
C GLU A 144 0.78 3.95 -2.30
N LYS A 145 1.84 3.16 -2.26
CA LYS A 145 2.73 3.05 -1.10
C LYS A 145 3.68 4.27 -1.02
N PRO A 146 4.26 4.59 0.15
CA PRO A 146 3.92 4.13 1.49
C PRO A 146 2.71 4.87 2.04
N PHE A 147 2.30 4.51 3.24
CA PHE A 147 1.30 5.26 4.00
C PHE A 147 1.97 6.06 5.12
N ALA A 148 1.32 7.14 5.54
CA ALA A 148 1.89 8.09 6.50
C ALA A 148 2.15 7.48 7.90
N SER A 149 1.36 6.49 8.31
CA SER A 149 1.52 5.77 9.57
C SER A 149 0.59 4.55 9.62
N LEU A 150 0.76 3.70 10.62
CA LEU A 150 -0.19 2.62 10.91
C LEU A 150 -1.60 3.17 11.16
N ASP A 151 -1.74 4.22 11.97
CA ASP A 151 -3.02 4.87 12.25
C ASP A 151 -3.69 5.40 10.97
N SER A 152 -2.89 5.93 10.04
CA SER A 152 -3.37 6.37 8.73
C SER A 152 -4.01 5.21 7.96
N VAL A 153 -3.33 4.07 7.88
CA VAL A 153 -3.88 2.87 7.20
C VAL A 153 -5.14 2.38 7.91
N GLN A 154 -5.14 2.35 9.25
CA GLN A 154 -6.30 1.92 10.03
C GLN A 154 -7.53 2.81 9.74
N ARG A 155 -7.35 4.15 9.68
CA ARG A 155 -8.44 5.08 9.32
C ARG A 155 -8.95 4.86 7.90
N ILE A 156 -8.06 4.63 6.93
CA ILE A 156 -8.45 4.32 5.55
C ILE A 156 -9.26 3.02 5.50
N VAL A 157 -8.75 1.95 6.12
CA VAL A 157 -9.40 0.64 6.15
C VAL A 157 -10.76 0.72 6.84
N ALA A 158 -10.85 1.44 7.98
CA ALA A 158 -12.11 1.65 8.69
C ALA A 158 -13.12 2.36 7.80
N ALA A 159 -12.73 3.46 7.15
CA ALA A 159 -13.61 4.19 6.23
C ALA A 159 -14.09 3.31 5.05
N CYS A 160 -13.21 2.49 4.48
CA CYS A 160 -13.60 1.58 3.41
C CYS A 160 -14.60 0.52 3.89
N ARG A 161 -14.40 -0.06 5.07
CA ARG A 161 -15.34 -1.03 5.68
C ARG A 161 -16.70 -0.41 5.99
N GLU A 162 -16.72 0.76 6.61
CA GLU A 162 -17.94 1.49 6.95
C GLU A 162 -18.80 1.80 5.73
N ASN A 163 -18.17 2.04 4.58
CA ASN A 163 -18.86 2.38 3.34
C ASN A 163 -18.97 1.20 2.34
N GLY A 164 -18.60 -0.03 2.72
CA GLY A 164 -18.75 -1.22 1.90
C GLY A 164 -17.90 -1.22 0.62
N VAL A 165 -16.75 -0.52 0.61
CA VAL A 165 -15.84 -0.44 -0.54
C VAL A 165 -14.52 -1.14 -0.27
N GLY A 166 -13.85 -1.61 -1.34
CA GLY A 166 -12.55 -2.27 -1.25
C GLY A 166 -11.41 -1.27 -1.07
N PHE A 167 -10.37 -1.71 -0.35
CA PHE A 167 -9.07 -1.04 -0.25
C PHE A 167 -7.95 -1.99 -0.66
N MET A 168 -6.98 -1.49 -1.42
CA MET A 168 -5.74 -2.18 -1.76
C MET A 168 -4.58 -1.19 -1.75
N ASP A 169 -3.43 -1.62 -1.24
CA ASP A 169 -2.18 -0.86 -1.38
C ASP A 169 -1.51 -1.11 -2.74
N GLY A 170 -0.73 -0.13 -3.20
CA GLY A 170 -0.06 -0.18 -4.51
C GLY A 170 1.23 -1.00 -4.53
N THR A 171 1.44 -1.92 -3.59
CA THR A 171 2.60 -2.80 -3.58
C THR A 171 2.40 -3.96 -4.53
N HIS A 172 3.07 -3.97 -5.65
CA HIS A 172 2.79 -4.91 -6.75
C HIS A 172 3.54 -6.24 -6.68
N PHE A 173 4.77 -6.29 -6.14
CA PHE A 173 5.55 -7.54 -6.17
C PHE A 173 4.92 -8.74 -5.44
N PRO A 174 4.12 -8.59 -4.36
CA PRO A 174 3.46 -9.71 -3.71
C PRO A 174 2.48 -10.45 -4.64
N HIS A 175 1.95 -9.74 -5.63
CA HIS A 175 0.99 -10.29 -6.59
C HIS A 175 1.67 -10.92 -7.83
N MET A 176 3.00 -10.96 -7.87
CA MET A 176 3.73 -11.61 -8.96
C MET A 176 3.78 -13.14 -8.73
N GLU A 177 3.60 -13.91 -9.80
CA GLU A 177 3.73 -15.37 -9.77
C GLU A 177 5.06 -15.83 -9.17
N ARG A 178 6.16 -15.11 -9.45
CA ARG A 178 7.48 -15.38 -8.87
C ARG A 178 7.46 -15.34 -7.35
N THR A 179 6.74 -14.40 -6.74
CA THR A 179 6.64 -14.28 -5.27
C THR A 179 5.96 -15.50 -4.68
N GLY A 180 4.83 -15.94 -5.27
CA GLY A 180 4.16 -17.18 -4.89
C GLY A 180 5.09 -18.39 -4.97
N ARG A 181 5.83 -18.54 -6.08
CA ARG A 181 6.78 -19.64 -6.25
C ARG A 181 7.92 -19.64 -5.22
N VAL A 182 8.40 -18.46 -4.79
CA VAL A 182 9.40 -18.38 -3.73
C VAL A 182 8.82 -18.85 -2.40
N VAL A 183 7.60 -18.43 -2.05
CA VAL A 183 6.91 -18.89 -0.84
C VAL A 183 6.69 -20.41 -0.89
N GLU A 184 6.16 -20.96 -1.99
CA GLU A 184 5.97 -22.39 -2.18
C GLU A 184 7.28 -23.19 -2.06
N SER A 185 8.41 -22.63 -2.47
CA SER A 185 9.71 -23.32 -2.38
C SER A 185 10.13 -23.62 -0.94
N THR A 186 9.61 -22.87 0.03
CA THR A 186 9.89 -23.12 1.46
C THR A 186 9.35 -24.46 1.95
N GLU A 187 8.34 -25.03 1.29
CA GLU A 187 7.82 -26.36 1.58
C GLU A 187 8.88 -27.46 1.35
N THR A 188 9.78 -27.24 0.38
CA THR A 188 10.83 -28.21 0.01
C THR A 188 12.22 -27.85 0.54
N THR A 189 12.55 -26.56 0.63
CA THR A 189 13.86 -26.09 1.10
C THR A 189 13.92 -25.90 2.60
N GLY A 190 12.79 -25.90 3.27
CA GLY A 190 12.65 -25.67 4.71
C GLY A 190 12.40 -24.22 5.08
N ARG A 191 12.12 -24.02 6.35
CA ARG A 191 11.79 -22.73 6.95
C ARG A 191 12.94 -21.73 6.76
N PRO A 192 12.70 -20.53 6.22
CA PRO A 192 13.72 -19.49 6.15
C PRO A 192 14.04 -18.98 7.56
N TRP A 193 15.34 -18.86 7.86
CA TRP A 193 15.88 -18.35 9.13
C TRP A 193 16.53 -16.98 9.00
N SER A 194 16.78 -16.53 7.76
CA SER A 194 17.38 -15.23 7.45
C SER A 194 16.84 -14.71 6.12
N LEU A 195 16.65 -13.40 6.03
CA LEU A 195 16.29 -12.69 4.81
C LEU A 195 17.19 -11.47 4.67
N ASP A 196 18.01 -11.45 3.62
CA ASP A 196 18.78 -10.28 3.21
C ASP A 196 18.09 -9.63 2.01
N SER A 197 17.77 -8.36 2.11
CA SER A 197 17.13 -7.64 1.02
C SER A 197 17.70 -6.23 0.87
N ALA A 198 17.89 -5.81 -0.37
CA ALA A 198 18.36 -4.46 -0.70
C ALA A 198 17.55 -3.90 -1.86
N PHE A 199 17.12 -2.65 -1.73
CA PHE A 199 16.53 -1.89 -2.81
C PHE A 199 17.16 -0.49 -2.86
N GLN A 200 17.79 -0.17 -3.97
CA GLN A 200 18.47 1.12 -4.16
C GLN A 200 18.43 1.54 -5.62
N PHE A 201 18.42 2.85 -5.83
CA PHE A 201 18.52 3.46 -7.14
C PHE A 201 19.12 4.87 -7.05
N GLY A 202 19.71 5.34 -8.15
CA GLY A 202 20.30 6.68 -8.19
C GLY A 202 19.24 7.77 -8.31
N LEU A 203 19.16 8.68 -7.35
CA LEU A 203 18.30 9.85 -7.39
C LEU A 203 19.12 11.11 -7.68
N ARG A 204 19.16 11.52 -8.95
CA ARG A 204 19.97 12.66 -9.41
C ARG A 204 19.26 14.01 -9.30
N ASN A 205 17.92 14.00 -9.34
CA ASN A 205 17.13 15.23 -9.28
C ASN A 205 16.88 15.64 -7.83
N LYS A 206 17.52 16.69 -7.37
CA LYS A 206 17.38 17.25 -6.03
C LYS A 206 15.97 17.80 -5.72
N ASN A 207 15.19 18.13 -6.75
CA ASN A 207 13.80 18.58 -6.60
C ASN A 207 12.79 17.41 -6.57
N ASN A 208 13.27 16.18 -6.46
CA ASN A 208 12.38 15.03 -6.38
C ASN A 208 11.63 15.03 -5.04
N ILE A 209 10.31 14.73 -5.09
CA ILE A 209 9.45 14.72 -3.90
C ILE A 209 9.96 13.80 -2.79
N ARG A 210 10.71 12.74 -3.12
CA ARG A 210 11.32 11.79 -2.15
C ARG A 210 12.33 12.45 -1.21
N LEU A 211 12.93 13.57 -1.62
CA LEU A 211 13.81 14.36 -0.81
C LEU A 211 13.10 15.50 -0.07
N ASN A 212 11.79 15.66 -0.26
CA ASN A 212 10.98 16.65 0.45
C ASN A 212 10.24 15.97 1.62
N PRO A 213 10.66 16.19 2.88
CA PRO A 213 10.05 15.54 4.04
C PRO A 213 8.59 15.96 4.33
N GLU A 214 8.14 17.10 3.80
CA GLU A 214 6.74 17.53 3.92
C GLU A 214 5.81 16.71 3.01
N LEU A 215 6.31 16.23 1.87
CA LEU A 215 5.56 15.43 0.91
C LEU A 215 5.73 13.93 1.14
N GLU A 216 6.98 13.52 1.42
CA GLU A 216 7.40 12.14 1.63
C GLU A 216 8.19 12.04 2.94
N PRO A 217 7.51 11.97 4.10
CA PRO A 217 8.16 12.09 5.41
C PRO A 217 9.19 11.00 5.70
N TYR A 218 9.07 9.84 5.06
CA TYR A 218 9.98 8.71 5.23
C TYR A 218 11.07 8.61 4.16
N GLY A 219 11.03 9.43 3.09
CA GLY A 219 12.03 9.44 2.02
C GLY A 219 12.39 8.04 1.51
N ALA A 220 13.69 7.68 1.57
CA ALA A 220 14.18 6.38 1.11
C ALA A 220 13.58 5.19 1.88
N ILE A 221 13.33 5.32 3.18
CA ILE A 221 12.69 4.26 3.98
C ILE A 221 11.28 4.00 3.48
N GLY A 222 10.50 5.05 3.26
CA GLY A 222 9.14 4.91 2.74
C GLY A 222 9.10 4.42 1.29
N ASP A 223 9.99 4.89 0.44
CA ASP A 223 9.96 4.53 -0.98
C ASP A 223 10.57 3.15 -1.25
N ALA A 224 11.85 2.96 -0.90
CA ALA A 224 12.59 1.72 -1.15
C ALA A 224 12.46 0.72 0.03
N GLY A 225 12.61 1.20 1.27
CA GLY A 225 12.51 0.37 2.47
C GLY A 225 11.15 -0.30 2.64
N TRP A 226 10.07 0.30 2.12
CA TRP A 226 8.76 -0.34 2.05
C TRP A 226 8.81 -1.74 1.44
N TYR A 227 9.55 -1.90 0.34
CA TYR A 227 9.69 -3.20 -0.34
C TYR A 227 10.49 -4.20 0.50
N ASN A 228 11.51 -3.75 1.23
CA ASN A 228 12.29 -4.59 2.12
C ASN A 228 11.43 -5.08 3.30
N MET A 229 10.64 -4.19 3.92
CA MET A 229 9.69 -4.56 4.98
C MET A 229 8.60 -5.50 4.46
N ARG A 230 8.07 -5.23 3.27
CA ARG A 230 7.07 -6.11 2.66
C ARG A 230 7.65 -7.48 2.31
N ALA A 231 8.92 -7.56 1.89
CA ALA A 231 9.59 -8.83 1.66
C ALA A 231 9.71 -9.66 2.96
N ALA A 232 9.99 -9.02 4.10
CA ALA A 232 9.96 -9.71 5.39
C ALA A 232 8.56 -10.25 5.70
N VAL A 233 7.51 -9.48 5.42
CA VAL A 233 6.11 -9.93 5.60
C VAL A 233 5.76 -11.10 4.68
N GLU A 234 6.26 -11.14 3.43
CA GLU A 234 5.93 -12.20 2.47
C GLU A 234 6.73 -13.48 2.67
N TYR A 235 8.00 -13.38 3.10
CA TYR A 235 8.94 -14.51 3.05
C TYR A 235 9.33 -15.06 4.43
N MET A 236 9.19 -14.29 5.51
CA MET A 236 9.43 -14.82 6.86
C MET A 236 8.21 -15.65 7.31
N PRO A 237 8.42 -16.65 8.16
CA PRO A 237 7.32 -17.49 8.66
C PRO A 237 6.25 -16.70 9.41
N ASP A 238 5.00 -17.18 9.35
CA ASP A 238 3.85 -16.50 9.96
C ASP A 238 3.82 -16.54 11.50
N ASP A 239 4.58 -17.46 12.10
CA ASP A 239 4.62 -17.73 13.54
C ASP A 239 5.79 -17.02 14.25
N VAL A 240 6.53 -16.16 13.55
CA VAL A 240 7.58 -15.35 14.16
C VAL A 240 7.08 -13.94 14.49
N GLU A 241 7.60 -13.39 15.58
CA GLU A 241 7.32 -12.03 16.03
C GLU A 241 8.58 -11.15 15.94
N LEU A 242 8.41 -9.90 15.55
CA LEU A 242 9.49 -8.93 15.56
C LEU A 242 9.80 -8.54 17.01
N VAL A 243 11.00 -8.89 17.50
CA VAL A 243 11.41 -8.62 18.89
C VAL A 243 12.39 -7.46 19.02
N ALA A 244 13.10 -7.09 17.94
CA ALA A 244 13.98 -5.94 17.93
C ALA A 244 14.18 -5.39 16.51
N ALA A 245 14.45 -4.10 16.41
CA ALA A 245 14.82 -3.43 15.19
C ALA A 245 15.91 -2.39 15.47
N ASP A 246 16.98 -2.43 14.69
CA ASP A 246 18.02 -1.42 14.69
C ASP A 246 18.15 -0.85 13.28
N ALA A 247 18.29 0.46 13.17
CA ALA A 247 18.41 1.12 11.88
C ALA A 247 19.35 2.32 11.93
N TYR A 248 20.07 2.51 10.84
CA TYR A 248 20.86 3.69 10.55
C TYR A 248 20.29 4.38 9.32
N MET A 249 20.21 5.70 9.35
CA MET A 249 19.77 6.48 8.19
C MET A 249 20.68 7.67 7.94
N THR A 250 20.77 8.05 6.67
CA THR A 250 21.38 9.32 6.26
C THR A 250 20.32 10.26 5.68
N ARG A 251 20.61 11.53 5.75
CA ARG A 251 19.75 12.58 5.22
C ARG A 251 20.50 13.40 4.19
N ASP A 252 19.77 13.87 3.21
CA ASP A 252 20.28 14.84 2.25
C ASP A 252 20.53 16.18 2.98
N GLU A 253 21.72 16.74 2.81
CA GLU A 253 22.17 17.94 3.53
C GLU A 253 21.36 19.20 3.16
N ASP A 254 20.88 19.28 1.93
CA ASP A 254 20.14 20.44 1.42
C ASP A 254 18.66 20.41 1.81
N THR A 255 18.05 19.21 1.83
CA THR A 255 16.59 19.06 1.97
C THR A 255 16.16 18.45 3.31
N GLY A 256 17.08 17.79 4.02
CA GLY A 256 16.78 17.03 5.24
C GLY A 256 16.02 15.72 5.00
N GLY A 257 15.67 15.40 3.76
CA GLY A 257 14.98 14.15 3.40
C GLY A 257 15.86 12.93 3.61
N CYS A 258 15.28 11.80 4.08
CA CYS A 258 16.00 10.54 4.19
C CYS A 258 16.39 10.05 2.80
N ASN A 259 17.70 9.92 2.54
CA ASN A 259 18.25 9.51 1.25
C ASN A 259 18.82 8.08 1.23
N ALA A 260 19.12 7.51 2.40
CA ALA A 260 19.48 6.11 2.54
C ALA A 260 19.17 5.60 3.95
N ALA A 261 18.93 4.31 4.06
CA ALA A 261 18.79 3.61 5.34
C ALA A 261 19.30 2.17 5.21
N ALA A 262 19.81 1.64 6.32
CA ALA A 262 20.10 0.24 6.50
C ALA A 262 19.65 -0.19 7.89
N GLY A 263 19.25 -1.44 8.07
CA GLY A 263 18.79 -1.91 9.36
C GLY A 263 18.76 -3.42 9.47
N VAL A 264 18.57 -3.89 10.69
CA VAL A 264 18.42 -5.30 11.05
C VAL A 264 17.11 -5.44 11.83
N LEU A 265 16.30 -6.39 11.42
CA LEU A 265 15.12 -6.85 12.14
C LEU A 265 15.45 -8.19 12.77
N ARG A 266 15.18 -8.35 14.05
CA ARG A 266 15.32 -9.62 14.75
C ARG A 266 13.94 -10.14 15.13
N PHE A 267 13.70 -11.36 14.76
CA PHE A 267 12.49 -12.10 15.10
C PHE A 267 12.83 -13.14 16.19
N ASN A 268 11.81 -13.56 16.95
CA ASN A 268 11.93 -14.74 17.80
C ASN A 268 11.98 -16.02 16.97
N ASP A 269 12.52 -17.07 17.53
CA ASP A 269 12.56 -18.41 16.89
C ASP A 269 11.22 -19.14 17.08
#